data_d02969575847a7f18ed070cf78b32a47
#
_entry.id   d02969575847a7f18ed070cf78b32a47
#
_cell.length_a   1.000
_cell.length_b   1.000
_cell.length_c   1.000
_cell.angle_alpha   90.00
_cell.angle_beta   90.00
_cell.angle_gamma   90.00
#
_symmetry.space_group_name_H-M   'P 1'
#
loop_
_entity.id
_entity.type
_entity.pdbx_description
1 polymer ?
#
loop_
_entity_poly.entity_id
_entity_poly.type
_entity_poly.pdbx_seq_one_letter_code
_entity_poly.pdbx_strand_id
1 'polypeptide(L)'
;MMPDYDRAATAAMEILIKYGINTAPVLPFPIFKRTPGVLVLSFAEISNAFDIDRRHFVTMFGEENQDAVTIVNTDDERLRYVVTYNQRLPFYMLQRSLARELGHIVLGHDGTRPVDVRTAEAYCFAYHLLCPRPLIKAVLDAGVKLTTEVLGNMTGCYERCLLGMMQTPGARVSAELNRKVKGQFADYMANYLDYQSIIAASDVSAVAEFGTYMENYEE
;
A
#
# COMPACT_ATOMS: atom_id res chain seq x y z
N MET A 1 -24.50 7.48 5.57
CA MET A 1 -23.33 7.69 6.48
C MET A 1 -22.16 8.06 5.59
N MET A 2 -21.33 9.02 5.99
CA MET A 2 -20.14 9.41 5.20
C MET A 2 -18.90 8.65 5.70
N PRO A 3 -17.93 8.38 4.81
CA PRO A 3 -16.65 7.80 5.21
C PRO A 3 -15.85 8.72 6.13
N ASP A 4 -15.19 8.15 7.13
CA ASP A 4 -14.29 8.85 8.05
C ASP A 4 -12.84 8.73 7.56
N TYR A 5 -12.48 9.59 6.63
CA TYR A 5 -11.14 9.60 6.02
C TYR A 5 -10.05 10.04 7.01
N ASP A 6 -10.36 10.92 7.96
CA ASP A 6 -9.40 11.40 8.97
C ASP A 6 -8.99 10.23 9.90
N ARG A 7 -9.97 9.44 10.34
CA ARG A 7 -9.74 8.22 11.11
C ARG A 7 -8.92 7.20 10.32
N ALA A 8 -9.28 6.95 9.05
CA ALA A 8 -8.61 5.97 8.23
C ALA A 8 -7.13 6.34 7.97
N ALA A 9 -6.85 7.60 7.65
CA ALA A 9 -5.51 8.10 7.45
C ALA A 9 -4.68 8.08 8.74
N THR A 10 -5.27 8.48 9.86
CA THR A 10 -4.62 8.43 11.18
C THR A 10 -4.24 7.01 11.55
N ALA A 11 -5.17 6.07 11.42
CA ALA A 11 -4.92 4.65 11.71
C ALA A 11 -3.79 4.06 10.85
N ALA A 12 -3.68 4.43 9.57
CA ALA A 12 -2.57 4.01 8.71
C ALA A 12 -1.22 4.50 9.22
N MET A 13 -1.13 5.77 9.63
CA MET A 13 0.09 6.34 10.20
C MET A 13 0.46 5.70 11.54
N GLU A 14 -0.52 5.41 12.38
CA GLU A 14 -0.32 4.71 13.66
C GLU A 14 0.22 3.30 13.45
N ILE A 15 -0.23 2.58 12.42
CA ILE A 15 0.30 1.26 12.05
C ILE A 15 1.78 1.36 11.67
N LEU A 16 2.18 2.37 10.90
CA LEU A 16 3.60 2.58 10.56
C LEU A 16 4.45 2.74 11.82
N ILE A 17 3.99 3.55 12.77
CA ILE A 17 4.69 3.77 14.04
C ILE A 17 4.71 2.50 14.89
N LYS A 18 3.54 1.87 15.09
CA LYS A 18 3.37 0.68 15.92
C LYS A 18 4.29 -0.46 15.50
N TYR A 19 4.45 -0.67 14.20
CA TYR A 19 5.26 -1.77 13.68
C TYR A 19 6.70 -1.36 13.33
N GLY A 20 7.09 -0.12 13.58
CA GLY A 20 8.43 0.38 13.32
C GLY A 20 8.80 0.35 11.83
N ILE A 21 7.84 0.63 10.94
CA ILE A 21 8.07 0.63 9.50
C ILE A 21 8.83 1.90 9.11
N ASN A 22 10.06 1.74 8.71
CA ASN A 22 11.00 2.84 8.44
C ASN A 22 11.60 2.83 7.03
N THR A 23 11.10 1.96 6.16
CA THR A 23 11.54 1.83 4.76
C THR A 23 10.35 1.81 3.81
N ALA A 24 10.55 2.21 2.56
CA ALA A 24 9.58 2.09 1.49
C ALA A 24 10.19 1.25 0.33
N PRO A 25 9.38 0.57 -0.47
CA PRO A 25 7.91 0.49 -0.37
C PRO A 25 7.43 -0.23 0.91
N VAL A 26 6.35 0.26 1.48
CA VAL A 26 5.73 -0.39 2.65
C VAL A 26 5.05 -1.69 2.22
N LEU A 27 5.39 -2.78 2.90
CA LEU A 27 4.88 -4.11 2.61
C LEU A 27 3.83 -4.53 3.65
N PRO A 28 2.54 -4.73 3.29
CA PRO A 28 1.49 -5.13 4.23
C PRO A 28 1.67 -6.55 4.78
N PHE A 29 2.25 -7.46 4.01
CA PHE A 29 2.38 -8.87 4.41
C PHE A 29 3.16 -9.08 5.72
N PRO A 30 4.33 -8.47 5.95
CA PRO A 30 5.01 -8.52 7.24
C PRO A 30 4.21 -7.91 8.40
N ILE A 31 3.33 -6.92 8.12
CA ILE A 31 2.46 -6.32 9.14
C ILE A 31 1.42 -7.34 9.59
N PHE A 32 0.77 -8.04 8.65
CA PHE A 32 -0.17 -9.11 8.98
C PHE A 32 0.44 -10.18 9.88
N LYS A 33 1.66 -10.66 9.55
CA LYS A 33 2.36 -11.67 10.35
C LYS A 33 2.60 -11.25 11.80
N ARG A 34 2.61 -9.95 12.07
CA ARG A 34 2.79 -9.36 13.40
C ARG A 34 1.49 -8.90 14.04
N THR A 35 0.35 -9.06 13.34
CA THR A 35 -0.97 -8.68 13.83
C THR A 35 -1.64 -9.89 14.48
N PRO A 36 -1.89 -9.86 15.79
CA PRO A 36 -2.53 -10.99 16.47
C PRO A 36 -3.90 -11.33 15.89
N GLY A 37 -4.23 -12.61 15.85
CA GLY A 37 -5.54 -13.09 15.39
C GLY A 37 -5.76 -13.00 13.89
N VAL A 38 -4.70 -12.81 13.09
CA VAL A 38 -4.79 -12.73 11.63
C VAL A 38 -4.01 -13.87 10.99
N LEU A 39 -4.68 -14.63 10.13
CA LEU A 39 -4.09 -15.63 9.24
C LEU A 39 -4.17 -15.10 7.80
N VAL A 40 -3.06 -15.17 7.07
CA VAL A 40 -3.01 -14.75 5.66
C VAL A 40 -2.67 -15.96 4.80
N LEU A 41 -3.53 -16.28 3.85
CA LEU A 41 -3.40 -17.43 2.94
C LEU A 41 -3.65 -16.99 1.50
N SER A 42 -2.89 -17.53 0.57
CA SER A 42 -3.20 -17.41 -0.85
C SER A 42 -4.46 -18.21 -1.21
N PHE A 43 -5.10 -17.88 -2.33
CA PHE A 43 -6.21 -18.67 -2.84
C PHE A 43 -5.81 -20.13 -3.12
N ALA A 44 -4.55 -20.38 -3.51
CA ALA A 44 -4.07 -21.73 -3.71
C ALA A 44 -3.93 -22.50 -2.39
N GLU A 45 -3.43 -21.86 -1.32
CA GLU A 45 -3.30 -22.49 -0.01
C GLU A 45 -4.67 -22.85 0.57
N ILE A 46 -5.65 -21.97 0.48
CA ILE A 46 -7.03 -22.28 0.93
C ILE A 46 -7.66 -23.36 0.05
N SER A 47 -7.54 -23.25 -1.27
CA SER A 47 -8.07 -24.25 -2.19
C SER A 47 -7.54 -25.65 -1.86
N ASN A 48 -6.24 -25.76 -1.60
CA ASN A 48 -5.60 -27.03 -1.24
C ASN A 48 -5.99 -27.52 0.16
N ALA A 49 -6.15 -26.62 1.13
CA ALA A 49 -6.45 -26.99 2.51
C ALA A 49 -7.89 -27.46 2.72
N PHE A 50 -8.83 -26.91 1.94
CA PHE A 50 -10.26 -27.13 2.13
C PHE A 50 -10.96 -27.77 0.90
N ASP A 51 -10.21 -28.16 -0.12
CA ASP A 51 -10.74 -28.70 -1.39
C ASP A 51 -11.80 -27.79 -2.04
N ILE A 52 -11.58 -26.48 -1.96
CA ILE A 52 -12.48 -25.44 -2.48
C ILE A 52 -11.98 -24.96 -3.84
N ASP A 53 -12.77 -25.11 -4.89
CA ASP A 53 -12.43 -24.54 -6.20
C ASP A 53 -12.36 -23.00 -6.11
N ARG A 54 -11.33 -22.42 -6.76
CA ARG A 54 -11.15 -20.97 -6.87
C ARG A 54 -12.41 -20.24 -7.36
N ARG A 55 -13.22 -20.87 -8.21
CA ARG A 55 -14.50 -20.32 -8.68
C ARG A 55 -15.47 -20.07 -7.53
N HIS A 56 -15.39 -20.84 -6.46
CA HIS A 56 -16.19 -20.63 -5.26
C HIS A 56 -15.89 -19.30 -4.58
N PHE A 57 -14.61 -18.86 -4.54
CA PHE A 57 -14.27 -17.55 -3.99
C PHE A 57 -14.91 -16.41 -4.77
N VAL A 58 -14.89 -16.48 -6.10
CA VAL A 58 -15.55 -15.49 -6.97
C VAL A 58 -17.06 -15.47 -6.74
N THR A 59 -17.67 -16.65 -6.60
CA THR A 59 -19.12 -16.79 -6.38
C THR A 59 -19.54 -16.31 -4.98
N MET A 60 -18.73 -16.59 -3.96
CA MET A 60 -19.05 -16.23 -2.57
C MET A 60 -18.83 -14.74 -2.27
N PHE A 61 -17.83 -14.11 -2.86
CA PHE A 61 -17.38 -12.77 -2.46
C PHE A 61 -17.59 -11.69 -3.53
N GLY A 62 -18.09 -12.06 -4.72
CA GLY A 62 -18.32 -11.15 -5.84
C GLY A 62 -17.04 -10.80 -6.62
N GLU A 63 -17.21 -10.22 -7.81
CA GLU A 63 -16.10 -9.87 -8.71
C GLU A 63 -15.14 -8.84 -8.10
N GLU A 64 -15.62 -7.91 -7.30
CA GLU A 64 -14.85 -6.87 -6.62
C GLU A 64 -13.85 -7.43 -5.59
N ASN A 65 -14.07 -8.65 -5.10
CA ASN A 65 -13.21 -9.33 -4.13
C ASN A 65 -12.25 -10.36 -4.75
N GLN A 66 -12.10 -10.38 -6.08
CA GLN A 66 -11.20 -11.32 -6.76
C GLN A 66 -9.73 -11.14 -6.40
N ASP A 67 -9.33 -9.98 -5.91
CA ASP A 67 -7.95 -9.66 -5.58
C ASP A 67 -7.57 -10.17 -4.20
N ALA A 68 -8.35 -9.83 -3.19
CA ALA A 68 -8.20 -10.25 -1.80
C ALA A 68 -9.51 -10.03 -1.04
N VAL A 69 -9.71 -10.81 0.03
CA VAL A 69 -10.87 -10.68 0.92
C VAL A 69 -10.50 -11.03 2.35
N THR A 70 -11.10 -10.32 3.30
CA THR A 70 -11.01 -10.60 4.74
C THR A 70 -12.30 -11.29 5.20
N ILE A 71 -12.16 -12.48 5.75
CA ILE A 71 -13.22 -13.26 6.39
C ILE A 71 -13.10 -13.02 7.89
N VAL A 72 -14.21 -12.62 8.53
CA VAL A 72 -14.27 -12.45 9.98
C VAL A 72 -14.77 -13.76 10.60
N ASN A 73 -13.93 -14.38 11.43
CA ASN A 73 -14.31 -15.53 12.23
C ASN A 73 -14.84 -15.04 13.58
N THR A 74 -16.12 -15.25 13.83
CA THR A 74 -16.79 -14.85 15.09
C THR A 74 -16.66 -15.88 16.19
N ASP A 75 -16.26 -17.11 15.85
CA ASP A 75 -16.28 -18.26 16.75
C ASP A 75 -14.95 -18.49 17.48
N ASP A 76 -13.87 -17.90 16.98
CA ASP A 76 -12.53 -18.01 17.59
C ASP A 76 -11.82 -16.66 17.66
N GLU A 77 -11.70 -16.09 18.84
CA GLU A 77 -10.96 -14.84 19.07
C GLU A 77 -9.45 -14.95 18.80
N ARG A 78 -8.88 -16.16 18.89
CA ARG A 78 -7.45 -16.40 18.62
C ARG A 78 -7.15 -16.34 17.13
N LEU A 79 -8.13 -16.66 16.29
CA LEU A 79 -8.09 -16.56 14.84
C LEU A 79 -9.31 -15.78 14.35
N ARG A 80 -9.32 -14.49 14.59
CA ARG A 80 -10.44 -13.61 14.28
C ARG A 80 -10.57 -13.26 12.81
N TYR A 81 -9.45 -13.20 12.10
CA TYR A 81 -9.43 -12.78 10.70
C TYR A 81 -8.66 -13.76 9.84
N VAL A 82 -9.26 -14.17 8.73
CA VAL A 82 -8.59 -14.90 7.66
C VAL A 82 -8.58 -14.01 6.42
N VAL A 83 -7.38 -13.57 6.04
CA VAL A 83 -7.18 -12.78 4.82
C VAL A 83 -6.77 -13.73 3.70
N THR A 84 -7.52 -13.73 2.62
CA THR A 84 -7.20 -14.55 1.45
C THR A 84 -6.86 -13.65 0.27
N TYR A 85 -5.89 -14.04 -0.54
CA TYR A 85 -5.42 -13.21 -1.64
C TYR A 85 -5.10 -14.02 -2.91
N ASN A 86 -5.23 -13.36 -4.05
CA ASN A 86 -4.85 -13.91 -5.34
C ASN A 86 -3.35 -13.75 -5.57
N GLN A 87 -2.58 -14.83 -5.39
CA GLN A 87 -1.12 -14.86 -5.56
C GLN A 87 -0.65 -14.62 -7.02
N ARG A 88 -1.57 -14.58 -7.99
CA ARG A 88 -1.27 -14.33 -9.41
C ARG A 88 -1.31 -12.84 -9.77
N LEU A 89 -1.71 -11.98 -8.84
CA LEU A 89 -1.73 -10.55 -9.07
C LEU A 89 -0.32 -10.00 -9.27
N PRO A 90 -0.14 -9.00 -10.14
CA PRO A 90 1.07 -8.21 -10.16
C PRO A 90 1.38 -7.64 -8.78
N PHE A 91 2.66 -7.51 -8.44
CA PHE A 91 3.13 -7.10 -7.11
C PHE A 91 2.39 -5.86 -6.57
N TYR A 92 2.30 -4.80 -7.36
CA TYR A 92 1.66 -3.54 -6.96
C TYR A 92 0.15 -3.68 -6.67
N MET A 93 -0.56 -4.54 -7.43
CA MET A 93 -1.97 -4.82 -7.17
C MET A 93 -2.13 -5.61 -5.88
N LEU A 94 -1.27 -6.61 -5.68
CA LEU A 94 -1.26 -7.41 -4.46
C LEU A 94 -1.01 -6.54 -3.22
N GLN A 95 -0.01 -5.64 -3.25
CA GLN A 95 0.26 -4.75 -2.13
C GLN A 95 -0.93 -3.84 -1.81
N ARG A 96 -1.57 -3.26 -2.83
CA ARG A 96 -2.75 -2.43 -2.66
C ARG A 96 -3.92 -3.21 -2.06
N SER A 97 -4.18 -4.41 -2.58
CA SER A 97 -5.28 -5.25 -2.11
C SER A 97 -5.05 -5.70 -0.66
N LEU A 98 -3.85 -6.15 -0.33
CA LEU A 98 -3.49 -6.49 1.04
C LEU A 98 -3.57 -5.29 2.00
N ALA A 99 -3.11 -4.11 1.57
CA ALA A 99 -3.23 -2.89 2.38
C ALA A 99 -4.71 -2.52 2.64
N ARG A 100 -5.59 -2.71 1.65
CA ARG A 100 -7.04 -2.53 1.82
C ARG A 100 -7.61 -3.51 2.86
N GLU A 101 -7.26 -4.78 2.78
CA GLU A 101 -7.73 -5.79 3.75
C GLU A 101 -7.21 -5.49 5.15
N LEU A 102 -5.96 -5.05 5.28
CA LEU A 102 -5.43 -4.56 6.56
C LEU A 102 -6.25 -3.37 7.08
N GLY A 103 -6.66 -2.47 6.19
CA GLY A 103 -7.55 -1.36 6.51
C GLY A 103 -8.88 -1.83 7.09
N HIS A 104 -9.51 -2.84 6.49
CA HIS A 104 -10.75 -3.41 7.03
C HIS A 104 -10.57 -3.93 8.46
N ILE A 105 -9.47 -4.62 8.74
CA ILE A 105 -9.16 -5.16 10.07
C ILE A 105 -8.89 -4.05 11.07
N VAL A 106 -8.00 -3.12 10.75
CA VAL A 106 -7.57 -2.04 11.66
C VAL A 106 -8.71 -1.08 11.99
N LEU A 107 -9.59 -0.81 11.01
CA LEU A 107 -10.76 0.04 11.19
C LEU A 107 -11.94 -0.70 11.82
N GLY A 108 -11.83 -2.01 12.07
CA GLY A 108 -12.88 -2.79 12.72
C GLY A 108 -14.15 -2.89 11.88
N HIS A 109 -14.02 -3.10 10.57
CA HIS A 109 -15.17 -3.24 9.67
C HIS A 109 -15.83 -4.60 9.85
N ASP A 110 -16.97 -4.63 10.54
CA ASP A 110 -17.72 -5.84 10.95
C ASP A 110 -18.98 -6.10 10.10
N GLY A 111 -19.22 -5.31 9.08
CA GLY A 111 -20.43 -5.43 8.25
C GLY A 111 -21.62 -4.56 8.70
N THR A 112 -21.56 -3.91 9.86
CA THR A 112 -22.66 -3.03 10.34
C THR A 112 -22.76 -1.71 9.58
N ARG A 113 -21.65 -1.25 8.98
CA ARG A 113 -21.60 -0.03 8.16
C ARG A 113 -21.82 -0.37 6.67
N PRO A 114 -22.37 0.57 5.88
CA PRO A 114 -22.55 0.39 4.43
C PRO A 114 -21.26 -0.01 3.73
N VAL A 115 -21.37 -0.87 2.71
CA VAL A 115 -20.20 -1.43 1.99
C VAL A 115 -19.37 -0.33 1.32
N ASP A 116 -20.01 0.63 0.68
CA ASP A 116 -19.37 1.78 0.02
C ASP A 116 -18.54 2.62 1.00
N VAL A 117 -19.08 2.85 2.20
CA VAL A 117 -18.39 3.58 3.27
C VAL A 117 -17.14 2.82 3.74
N ARG A 118 -17.30 1.52 4.07
CA ARG A 118 -16.21 0.66 4.51
C ARG A 118 -15.10 0.55 3.45
N THR A 119 -15.52 0.40 2.20
CA THR A 119 -14.59 0.31 1.06
C THR A 119 -13.82 1.61 0.88
N ALA A 120 -14.48 2.77 0.94
CA ALA A 120 -13.82 4.06 0.82
C ALA A 120 -12.81 4.32 1.96
N GLU A 121 -13.16 3.98 3.21
CA GLU A 121 -12.26 4.08 4.36
C GLU A 121 -11.06 3.13 4.23
N ALA A 122 -11.28 1.88 3.81
CA ALA A 122 -10.20 0.91 3.64
C ALA A 122 -9.22 1.32 2.51
N TYR A 123 -9.71 1.91 1.42
CA TYR A 123 -8.84 2.49 0.40
C TYR A 123 -8.07 3.70 0.90
N CYS A 124 -8.72 4.60 1.66
CA CYS A 124 -8.04 5.74 2.26
C CYS A 124 -6.90 5.27 3.19
N PHE A 125 -7.17 4.28 4.03
CA PHE A 125 -6.15 3.63 4.87
C PHE A 125 -5.00 3.06 4.01
N ALA A 126 -5.33 2.26 2.99
CA ALA A 126 -4.34 1.63 2.13
C ALA A 126 -3.41 2.64 1.45
N TYR A 127 -3.97 3.74 0.94
CA TYR A 127 -3.19 4.79 0.31
C TYR A 127 -2.25 5.49 1.29
N HIS A 128 -2.72 5.81 2.49
CA HIS A 128 -1.88 6.44 3.49
C HIS A 128 -0.83 5.50 4.10
N LEU A 129 -1.09 4.19 4.12
CA LEU A 129 -0.12 3.18 4.51
C LEU A 129 0.99 3.04 3.47
N LEU A 130 0.64 2.85 2.20
CA LEU A 130 1.59 2.58 1.12
C LEU A 130 2.35 3.82 0.67
N CYS A 131 1.74 5.00 0.81
CA CYS A 131 2.31 6.27 0.39
C CYS A 131 2.11 7.35 1.46
N PRO A 132 2.86 7.28 2.56
CA PRO A 132 2.71 8.24 3.64
C PRO A 132 3.00 9.67 3.18
N ARG A 133 2.05 10.58 3.38
CA ARG A 133 2.19 12.00 2.98
C ARG A 133 3.48 12.68 3.50
N PRO A 134 3.97 12.40 4.72
CA PRO A 134 5.24 12.96 5.17
C PRO A 134 6.44 12.62 4.27
N LEU A 135 6.44 11.45 3.63
CA LEU A 135 7.49 11.05 2.69
C LEU A 135 7.38 11.85 1.39
N ILE A 136 6.16 11.95 0.84
CA ILE A 136 5.90 12.77 -0.35
C ILE A 136 6.36 14.21 -0.13
N LYS A 137 5.99 14.77 1.04
CA LYS A 137 6.38 16.12 1.39
C LYS A 137 7.91 16.26 1.50
N ALA A 138 8.61 15.27 2.07
CA ALA A 138 10.06 15.31 2.18
C ALA A 138 10.75 15.32 0.79
N VAL A 139 10.23 14.56 -0.17
CA VAL A 139 10.71 14.56 -1.57
C VAL A 139 10.50 15.92 -2.22
N LEU A 140 9.30 16.50 -2.06
CA LEU A 140 8.99 17.85 -2.57
C LEU A 140 9.87 18.93 -1.93
N ASP A 141 10.04 18.89 -0.60
CA ASP A 141 10.85 19.84 0.15
C ASP A 141 12.34 19.79 -0.28
N ALA A 142 12.81 18.63 -0.77
CA ALA A 142 14.14 18.44 -1.34
C ALA A 142 14.26 18.91 -2.81
N GLY A 143 13.19 19.43 -3.40
CA GLY A 143 13.18 19.91 -4.78
C GLY A 143 13.11 18.83 -5.85
N VAL A 144 12.89 17.57 -5.46
CA VAL A 144 12.73 16.46 -6.42
C VAL A 144 11.37 16.55 -7.08
N LYS A 145 11.34 16.51 -8.42
CA LYS A 145 10.09 16.53 -9.18
C LYS A 145 9.34 15.21 -8.97
N LEU A 146 8.13 15.30 -8.43
CA LEU A 146 7.26 14.13 -8.31
C LEU A 146 6.75 13.70 -9.70
N THR A 147 7.34 12.63 -10.21
CA THR A 147 6.85 11.91 -11.38
C THR A 147 6.16 10.62 -10.93
N THR A 148 5.37 10.01 -11.81
CA THR A 148 4.78 8.67 -11.56
C THR A 148 5.84 7.62 -11.31
N GLU A 149 7.01 7.76 -11.93
CA GLU A 149 8.17 6.88 -11.73
C GLU A 149 8.79 7.06 -10.34
N VAL A 150 9.07 8.29 -9.92
CA VAL A 150 9.60 8.61 -8.58
C VAL A 150 8.66 8.07 -7.50
N LEU A 151 7.35 8.32 -7.63
CA LEU A 151 6.35 7.82 -6.70
C LEU A 151 6.23 6.29 -6.76
N GLY A 152 6.24 5.69 -7.95
CA GLY A 152 6.20 4.25 -8.14
C GLY A 152 7.38 3.54 -7.48
N ASN A 153 8.58 4.03 -7.69
CA ASN A 153 9.81 3.49 -7.08
C ASN A 153 9.79 3.60 -5.56
N MET A 154 9.30 4.73 -5.02
CA MET A 154 9.24 4.96 -3.59
C MET A 154 8.12 4.15 -2.91
N THR A 155 6.97 3.99 -3.54
CA THR A 155 5.78 3.41 -2.91
C THR A 155 5.47 1.98 -3.34
N GLY A 156 6.10 1.51 -4.41
CA GLY A 156 5.73 0.25 -5.06
C GLY A 156 4.35 0.29 -5.73
N CYS A 157 3.76 1.47 -5.88
CA CYS A 157 2.43 1.67 -6.45
C CYS A 157 2.50 2.20 -7.87
N TYR A 158 1.66 1.67 -8.74
CA TYR A 158 1.51 2.16 -10.10
C TYR A 158 0.61 3.40 -10.17
N GLU A 159 0.66 4.11 -11.29
CA GLU A 159 -0.06 5.36 -11.58
C GLU A 159 -1.54 5.35 -11.14
N ARG A 160 -2.28 4.26 -11.35
CA ARG A 160 -3.68 4.13 -10.90
C ARG A 160 -3.85 4.23 -9.38
N CYS A 161 -2.90 3.69 -8.62
CA CYS A 161 -2.91 3.83 -7.15
C CYS A 161 -2.65 5.28 -6.76
N LEU A 162 -1.70 5.91 -7.42
CA LEU A 162 -1.34 7.31 -7.18
C LEU A 162 -2.49 8.27 -7.52
N LEU A 163 -3.18 8.04 -8.65
CA LEU A 163 -4.38 8.80 -9.02
C LEU A 163 -5.50 8.62 -7.98
N GLY A 164 -5.72 7.39 -7.50
CA GLY A 164 -6.69 7.12 -6.43
C GLY A 164 -6.36 7.88 -5.14
N MET A 165 -5.07 7.97 -4.79
CA MET A 165 -4.61 8.75 -3.64
C MET A 165 -4.85 10.25 -3.80
N MET A 166 -4.60 10.78 -5.00
CA MET A 166 -4.83 12.20 -5.32
C MET A 166 -6.32 12.57 -5.31
N GLN A 167 -7.19 11.61 -5.63
CA GLN A 167 -8.64 11.78 -5.62
C GLN A 167 -9.27 11.57 -4.24
N THR A 168 -8.52 11.02 -3.27
CA THR A 168 -9.01 10.87 -1.90
C THR A 168 -9.15 12.26 -1.27
N PRO A 169 -10.30 12.62 -0.69
CA PRO A 169 -10.47 13.88 0.02
C PRO A 169 -9.34 14.07 1.03
N GLY A 170 -8.91 15.31 1.19
CA GLY A 170 -7.80 15.68 2.05
C GLY A 170 -7.99 15.25 3.51
N ALA A 171 -7.68 13.99 3.82
CA ALA A 171 -7.74 13.49 5.19
C ALA A 171 -6.75 14.24 6.09
N ARG A 172 -7.21 14.61 7.28
CA ARG A 172 -6.41 15.34 8.26
C ARG A 172 -5.74 14.36 9.22
N VAL A 173 -4.43 14.49 9.33
CA VAL A 173 -3.61 13.77 10.30
C VAL A 173 -2.90 14.81 11.17
N SER A 174 -2.79 14.55 12.46
CA SER A 174 -2.16 15.51 13.38
C SER A 174 -0.71 15.82 12.99
N ALA A 175 -0.28 17.06 13.24
CA ALA A 175 1.09 17.49 12.96
C ALA A 175 2.12 16.68 13.77
N GLU A 176 1.76 16.22 14.97
CA GLU A 176 2.60 15.37 15.81
C GLU A 176 2.83 14.01 15.16
N LEU A 177 1.76 13.34 14.71
CA LEU A 177 1.86 12.03 14.07
C LEU A 177 2.63 12.10 12.75
N ASN A 178 2.39 13.13 11.95
CA ASN A 178 3.17 13.38 10.73
C ASN A 178 4.67 13.57 11.03
N ARG A 179 5.02 14.26 12.12
CA ARG A 179 6.41 14.42 12.56
C ARG A 179 7.05 13.10 12.99
N LYS A 180 6.31 12.26 13.74
CA LYS A 180 6.77 10.93 14.16
C LYS A 180 7.06 10.05 12.95
N VAL A 181 6.13 9.97 11.97
CA VAL A 181 6.33 9.19 10.74
C VAL A 181 7.52 9.74 9.95
N LYS A 182 7.62 11.07 9.75
CA LYS A 182 8.78 11.68 9.06
C LYS A 182 10.10 11.30 9.74
N GLY A 183 10.15 11.36 11.08
CA GLY A 183 11.35 11.01 11.85
C GLY A 183 11.70 9.52 11.71
N GLN A 184 10.70 8.64 11.72
CA GLN A 184 10.92 7.20 11.58
C GLN A 184 11.49 6.80 10.20
N PHE A 185 11.17 7.54 9.15
CA PHE A 185 11.69 7.32 7.79
C PHE A 185 12.92 8.18 7.45
N ALA A 186 13.50 8.89 8.41
CA ALA A 186 14.56 9.88 8.13
C ALA A 186 15.76 9.28 7.40
N ASP A 187 16.30 8.14 7.90
CA ASP A 187 17.45 7.48 7.30
C ASP A 187 17.14 6.94 5.88
N TYR A 188 15.96 6.35 5.72
CA TYR A 188 15.50 5.91 4.40
C TYR A 188 15.42 7.08 3.42
N MET A 189 14.84 8.20 3.85
CA MET A 189 14.68 9.39 2.99
C MET A 189 16.03 10.03 2.66
N ALA A 190 16.98 10.08 3.60
CA ALA A 190 18.33 10.57 3.31
C ALA A 190 18.99 9.74 2.20
N ASN A 191 19.02 8.41 2.35
CA ASN A 191 19.58 7.50 1.34
C ASN A 191 18.85 7.59 -0.01
N TYR A 192 17.52 7.71 0.01
CA TYR A 192 16.72 7.85 -1.21
C TYR A 192 17.05 9.14 -1.97
N LEU A 193 17.18 10.26 -1.26
CA LEU A 193 17.50 11.56 -1.88
C LEU A 193 18.94 11.60 -2.41
N ASP A 194 19.89 10.99 -1.69
CA ASP A 194 21.26 10.82 -2.18
C ASP A 194 21.28 10.01 -3.48
N TYR A 195 20.54 8.90 -3.53
CA TYR A 195 20.42 8.10 -4.74
C TYR A 195 19.80 8.87 -5.91
N GLN A 196 18.75 9.67 -5.67
CA GLN A 196 18.14 10.52 -6.68
C GLN A 196 19.11 11.57 -7.21
N SER A 197 19.96 12.14 -6.36
CA SER A 197 20.99 13.10 -6.77
C SER A 197 22.06 12.47 -7.66
N ILE A 198 22.45 11.21 -7.38
CA ILE A 198 23.40 10.45 -8.21
C ILE A 198 22.81 10.15 -9.59
N ILE A 199 21.54 9.71 -9.65
CA ILE A 199 20.85 9.47 -10.93
C ILE A 199 20.78 10.76 -11.74
N ALA A 200 20.33 11.86 -11.15
CA ALA A 200 20.23 13.14 -11.84
C ALA A 200 21.58 13.62 -12.37
N ALA A 201 22.67 13.34 -11.68
CA ALA A 201 24.03 13.65 -12.15
C ALA A 201 24.51 12.69 -13.24
N SER A 202 24.07 11.42 -13.25
CA SER A 202 24.46 10.42 -14.24
C SER A 202 23.61 10.44 -15.51
N ASP A 203 22.33 10.81 -15.43
CA ASP A 203 21.44 10.91 -16.61
C ASP A 203 21.92 11.95 -17.65
N VAL A 204 22.68 12.96 -17.23
CA VAL A 204 23.29 13.93 -18.16
C VAL A 204 24.37 13.29 -19.03
N SER A 205 25.05 12.22 -18.57
CA SER A 205 26.08 11.52 -19.34
C SER A 205 25.55 10.27 -20.06
N ALA A 206 24.67 9.49 -19.44
CA ALA A 206 24.15 8.24 -19.98
C ALA A 206 23.19 8.43 -21.17
N VAL A 207 22.38 9.49 -21.17
CA VAL A 207 21.51 9.82 -22.31
C VAL A 207 22.33 10.23 -23.53
N ALA A 208 23.46 10.90 -23.31
CA ALA A 208 24.38 11.26 -24.43
C ALA A 208 25.06 10.00 -25.00
N GLU A 209 25.52 9.06 -24.17
CA GLU A 209 26.17 7.82 -24.60
C GLU A 209 25.18 6.85 -25.26
N PHE A 210 23.95 6.72 -24.75
CA PHE A 210 22.94 5.84 -25.35
C PHE A 210 22.40 6.38 -26.67
N GLY A 211 22.27 7.69 -26.83
CA GLY A 211 21.93 8.35 -28.08
C GLY A 211 22.95 8.04 -29.16
N THR A 212 24.24 8.17 -28.84
CA THR A 212 25.35 7.88 -29.76
C THR A 212 25.43 6.38 -30.10
N TYR A 213 25.09 5.48 -29.19
CA TYR A 213 25.06 4.03 -29.41
C TYR A 213 23.93 3.62 -30.38
N MET A 214 22.76 4.23 -30.27
CA MET A 214 21.62 3.94 -31.16
C MET A 214 21.80 4.50 -32.57
N GLU A 215 22.42 5.67 -32.72
CA GLU A 215 22.74 6.25 -34.02
C GLU A 215 23.72 5.37 -34.82
N ASN A 216 24.62 4.62 -34.17
CA ASN A 216 25.55 3.70 -34.82
C ASN A 216 24.94 2.31 -35.15
N TYR A 217 23.67 2.04 -34.77
CA TYR A 217 23.00 0.77 -35.08
C TYR A 217 22.06 0.86 -36.29
N GLU A 218 21.82 2.07 -36.82
CA GLU A 218 20.95 2.31 -38.00
C GLU A 218 21.76 2.45 -39.34
N GLU A 219 23.08 2.26 -39.32
CA GLU A 219 23.92 2.12 -40.51
C GLU A 219 24.31 0.63 -40.77
#